data_b8a5902cac28bf0125e9d2a4782b2c8b
#
_entry.id   b8a5902cac28bf0125e9d2a4782b2c8b
#
_cell.length_a   1.000
_cell.length_b   1.000
_cell.length_c   1.000
_cell.angle_alpha   90.00
_cell.angle_beta   90.00
_cell.angle_gamma   90.00
#
_symmetry.space_group_name_H-M   'P 1'
#
loop_
_entity.id
_entity.type
_entity.pdbx_description
1 polymer ?
#
loop_
_entity_poly.entity_id
_entity_poly.type
_entity_poly.pdbx_seq_one_letter_code
_entity_poly.pdbx_strand_id
1 'polypeptide(L)'
;THTLSLFGMKIDMGEVKAYNPNADKLAHNMLKAVKHEAYKNTRYIDWSFKGKRFYKWDKKRHIVDIKWNDARVLLHPNELTKSTVYLNDKEVSFNDNLVKRALRFFNNDSFWLVAPHKLFEPGIYRSIRMIDGKEALHVKYSTGGTTPGDSYLWILDENYLPTNYQMYLQKMKKTGTSVSWEDWTLTESGTLLPKNHIYLSGKIINMGEVKGYN
;
A
#
# COMPACT_ATOMS: atom_id res chain seq x y z
N THR A 1 8.12 28.14 -6.38
CA THR A 1 7.03 27.27 -6.86
C THR A 1 7.55 26.53 -8.09
N HIS A 2 7.86 25.24 -7.94
CA HIS A 2 8.20 24.39 -9.08
C HIS A 2 6.91 23.74 -9.58
N THR A 3 6.48 24.11 -10.77
CA THR A 3 5.34 23.52 -11.46
C THR A 3 5.86 22.40 -12.35
N LEU A 4 5.49 21.16 -12.07
CA LEU A 4 5.77 20.00 -12.93
C LEU A 4 4.52 19.72 -13.77
N SER A 5 4.65 19.72 -15.09
CA SER A 5 3.60 19.27 -16.00
C SER A 5 3.85 17.81 -16.37
N LEU A 6 2.94 16.91 -16.03
CA LEU A 6 2.93 15.54 -16.49
C LEU A 6 1.56 15.27 -17.15
N PHE A 7 1.57 14.88 -18.43
CA PHE A 7 0.36 14.60 -19.22
C PHE A 7 -0.67 15.74 -19.28
N GLY A 8 -0.20 17.01 -19.33
CA GLY A 8 -1.09 18.17 -19.37
C GLY A 8 -1.66 18.58 -17.99
N MET A 9 -1.41 17.83 -16.93
CA MET A 9 -1.82 18.19 -15.57
C MET A 9 -0.84 19.18 -14.95
N LYS A 10 -1.33 20.31 -14.45
CA LYS A 10 -0.53 21.25 -13.65
C LYS A 10 -0.57 20.83 -12.17
N ILE A 11 0.60 20.50 -11.61
CA ILE A 11 0.75 20.15 -10.20
C ILE A 11 1.50 21.28 -9.50
N ASP A 12 0.87 21.89 -8.50
CA ASP A 12 1.55 22.81 -7.59
C ASP A 12 2.19 22.02 -6.47
N MET A 13 3.53 22.03 -6.41
CA MET A 13 4.36 21.30 -5.43
C MET A 13 4.72 22.18 -4.21
N GLY A 14 3.83 23.08 -3.77
CA GLY A 14 4.03 23.90 -2.59
C GLY A 14 4.65 23.19 -1.36
N GLU A 15 5.01 23.90 -0.30
CA GLU A 15 5.68 23.34 0.89
C GLU A 15 4.82 22.30 1.62
N VAL A 16 5.45 21.19 2.02
CA VAL A 16 4.83 20.17 2.88
C VAL A 16 4.95 20.64 4.32
N LYS A 17 3.87 21.13 4.91
CA LYS A 17 3.81 21.46 6.35
C LYS A 17 3.58 20.18 7.15
N ALA A 18 4.18 20.11 8.35
CA ALA A 18 4.05 18.97 9.25
C ALA A 18 2.59 18.72 9.70
N TYR A 19 1.78 19.78 9.75
CA TYR A 19 0.35 19.72 10.06
C TYR A 19 -0.44 20.55 9.04
N ASN A 20 -1.46 19.92 8.44
CA ASN A 20 -2.37 20.58 7.50
C ASN A 20 -3.80 20.07 7.75
N PRO A 21 -4.65 20.84 8.45
CA PRO A 21 -5.99 20.40 8.84
C PRO A 21 -6.89 20.08 7.64
N ASN A 22 -6.73 20.75 6.51
CA ASN A 22 -7.49 20.44 5.31
C ASN A 22 -7.04 19.11 4.67
N ALA A 23 -5.73 18.83 4.67
CA ALA A 23 -5.21 17.54 4.22
C ALA A 23 -5.66 16.40 5.15
N ASP A 24 -5.70 16.63 6.45
CA ASP A 24 -6.19 15.65 7.42
C ASP A 24 -7.69 15.39 7.23
N LYS A 25 -8.48 16.41 6.94
CA LYS A 25 -9.92 16.25 6.61
C LYS A 25 -10.10 15.41 5.34
N LEU A 26 -9.32 15.71 4.27
CA LEU A 26 -9.36 14.94 3.03
C LEU A 26 -8.94 13.48 3.26
N ALA A 27 -7.89 13.24 4.04
CA ALA A 27 -7.44 11.91 4.42
C ALA A 27 -8.50 11.14 5.23
N HIS A 28 -9.20 11.79 6.17
CA HIS A 28 -10.30 11.14 6.90
C HIS A 28 -11.48 10.78 5.99
N ASN A 29 -11.80 11.63 5.00
CA ASN A 29 -12.83 11.30 4.01
C ASN A 29 -12.42 10.07 3.17
N MET A 30 -11.15 10.00 2.74
CA MET A 30 -10.60 8.83 2.05
C MET A 30 -10.66 7.57 2.94
N LEU A 31 -10.28 7.65 4.22
CA LEU A 31 -10.40 6.53 5.16
C LEU A 31 -11.83 6.05 5.32
N LYS A 32 -12.79 6.97 5.36
CA LYS A 32 -14.23 6.64 5.38
C LYS A 32 -14.65 5.89 4.12
N ALA A 33 -14.24 6.39 2.95
CA ALA A 33 -14.58 5.78 1.66
C ALA A 33 -14.10 4.32 1.58
N VAL A 34 -12.86 4.04 2.02
CA VAL A 34 -12.31 2.68 2.03
C VAL A 34 -12.73 1.84 3.24
N LYS A 35 -13.67 2.33 4.06
CA LYS A 35 -14.20 1.64 5.25
C LYS A 35 -13.10 1.23 6.25
N HIS A 36 -12.27 2.20 6.62
CA HIS A 36 -11.08 1.98 7.47
C HIS A 36 -11.41 1.41 8.85
N GLU A 37 -12.56 1.75 9.45
CA GLU A 37 -12.96 1.17 10.74
C GLU A 37 -13.13 -0.36 10.64
N ALA A 38 -13.74 -0.84 9.55
CA ALA A 38 -13.82 -2.27 9.28
C ALA A 38 -12.43 -2.88 9.04
N TYR A 39 -11.52 -2.16 8.33
CA TYR A 39 -10.14 -2.60 8.16
C TYR A 39 -9.41 -2.76 9.50
N LYS A 40 -9.56 -1.85 10.44
CA LYS A 40 -8.95 -1.97 11.78
C LYS A 40 -9.41 -3.25 12.49
N ASN A 41 -10.69 -3.58 12.37
CA ASN A 41 -11.31 -4.73 13.01
C ASN A 41 -11.12 -6.04 12.24
N THR A 42 -10.70 -6.00 10.97
CA THR A 42 -10.38 -7.19 10.17
C THR A 42 -9.18 -7.91 10.77
N ARG A 43 -9.31 -9.19 11.09
CA ARG A 43 -8.20 -9.99 11.62
C ARG A 43 -7.33 -10.58 10.52
N TYR A 44 -7.93 -11.23 9.55
CA TYR A 44 -7.20 -11.91 8.47
C TYR A 44 -7.38 -11.20 7.14
N ILE A 45 -6.29 -11.10 6.39
CA ILE A 45 -6.31 -10.64 4.99
C ILE A 45 -5.53 -11.64 4.15
N ASP A 46 -6.19 -12.20 3.13
CA ASP A 46 -5.58 -13.10 2.16
C ASP A 46 -5.55 -12.43 0.79
N TRP A 47 -4.44 -12.56 0.06
CA TRP A 47 -4.29 -12.08 -1.30
C TRP A 47 -3.16 -12.80 -2.03
N SER A 48 -3.05 -12.58 -3.33
CA SER A 48 -1.83 -12.91 -4.07
C SER A 48 -1.27 -11.67 -4.77
N PHE A 49 0.00 -11.68 -5.08
CA PHE A 49 0.63 -10.63 -5.86
C PHE A 49 1.03 -11.19 -7.22
N LYS A 50 0.31 -10.77 -8.28
CA LYS A 50 0.49 -11.23 -9.68
C LYS A 50 0.42 -12.75 -9.85
N GLY A 51 -0.36 -13.45 -9.03
CA GLY A 51 -0.45 -14.91 -9.05
C GLY A 51 0.86 -15.65 -8.75
N LYS A 52 1.89 -14.96 -8.24
CA LYS A 52 3.23 -15.52 -7.99
C LYS A 52 3.60 -15.62 -6.53
N ARG A 53 3.05 -14.78 -5.70
CA ARG A 53 3.25 -14.78 -4.25
C ARG A 53 1.89 -14.77 -3.58
N PHE A 54 1.71 -15.62 -2.59
CA PHE A 54 0.45 -15.83 -1.90
C PHE A 54 0.64 -15.51 -0.43
N TYR A 55 -0.32 -14.79 0.13
CA TYR A 55 -0.25 -14.23 1.47
C TYR A 55 -1.48 -14.57 2.27
N LYS A 56 -1.26 -14.91 3.55
CA LYS A 56 -2.27 -14.95 4.60
C LYS A 56 -1.74 -14.19 5.79
N TRP A 57 -2.33 -13.04 6.08
CA TRP A 57 -1.88 -12.14 7.13
C TRP A 57 -2.82 -12.15 8.33
N ASP A 58 -2.35 -12.66 9.49
CA ASP A 58 -3.00 -12.44 10.78
C ASP A 58 -2.55 -11.06 11.31
N LYS A 59 -3.38 -10.03 11.08
CA LYS A 59 -3.08 -8.66 11.50
C LYS A 59 -2.98 -8.51 13.02
N LYS A 60 -3.81 -9.26 13.77
CA LYS A 60 -3.83 -9.19 15.24
C LYS A 60 -2.53 -9.71 15.85
N ARG A 61 -1.99 -10.79 15.33
CA ARG A 61 -0.72 -11.39 15.77
C ARG A 61 0.49 -10.81 15.03
N HIS A 62 0.25 -10.07 13.96
CA HIS A 62 1.24 -9.59 13.00
C HIS A 62 2.15 -10.72 12.50
N ILE A 63 1.53 -11.79 12.04
CA ILE A 63 2.19 -12.97 11.45
C ILE A 63 1.71 -13.11 10.01
N VAL A 64 2.62 -13.41 9.10
CA VAL A 64 2.29 -13.51 7.67
C VAL A 64 2.78 -14.85 7.12
N ASP A 65 1.88 -15.66 6.61
CA ASP A 65 2.23 -16.86 5.83
C ASP A 65 2.43 -16.44 4.38
N ILE A 66 3.65 -16.56 3.87
CA ILE A 66 4.02 -16.15 2.52
C ILE A 66 4.53 -17.36 1.76
N LYS A 67 3.91 -17.63 0.58
CA LYS A 67 4.32 -18.72 -0.30
C LYS A 67 4.69 -18.18 -1.69
N TRP A 68 5.84 -18.63 -2.22
CA TRP A 68 6.29 -18.36 -3.61
C TRP A 68 7.19 -19.49 -4.10
N ASN A 69 7.00 -19.93 -5.34
CA ASN A 69 7.68 -21.06 -5.91
C ASN A 69 7.60 -22.29 -4.97
N ASP A 70 8.74 -22.85 -4.59
CA ASP A 70 8.92 -23.96 -3.64
C ASP A 70 9.14 -23.52 -2.19
N ALA A 71 9.22 -22.20 -1.95
CA ALA A 71 9.44 -21.64 -0.61
C ALA A 71 8.15 -21.16 0.05
N ARG A 72 8.07 -21.41 1.36
CA ARG A 72 7.05 -20.83 2.25
C ARG A 72 7.73 -20.31 3.51
N VAL A 73 7.34 -19.12 3.96
CA VAL A 73 7.86 -18.52 5.20
C VAL A 73 6.68 -18.09 6.07
N LEU A 74 6.64 -18.64 7.29
CA LEU A 74 5.80 -18.08 8.35
C LEU A 74 6.57 -16.91 8.96
N LEU A 75 6.31 -15.71 8.46
CA LEU A 75 7.06 -14.51 8.77
C LEU A 75 6.54 -13.85 10.05
N HIS A 76 7.46 -13.50 10.95
CA HIS A 76 7.26 -12.60 12.08
C HIS A 76 7.95 -11.25 11.79
N PRO A 77 7.26 -10.26 11.20
CA PRO A 77 7.90 -9.02 10.72
C PRO A 77 8.62 -8.23 11.81
N ASN A 78 8.15 -8.29 13.06
CA ASN A 78 8.76 -7.58 14.19
C ASN A 78 9.90 -8.36 14.85
N GLU A 79 9.97 -9.69 14.64
CA GLU A 79 10.96 -10.58 15.28
C GLU A 79 11.40 -11.65 14.28
N LEU A 80 12.22 -11.26 13.31
CA LEU A 80 12.56 -12.11 12.16
C LEU A 80 13.14 -13.46 12.54
N THR A 81 13.83 -13.55 13.68
CA THR A 81 14.41 -14.82 14.20
C THR A 81 13.36 -15.84 14.62
N LYS A 82 12.11 -15.41 14.86
CA LYS A 82 10.98 -16.33 15.15
C LYS A 82 10.32 -16.88 13.89
N SER A 83 10.76 -16.44 12.72
CA SER A 83 10.18 -16.90 11.45
C SER A 83 10.60 -18.33 11.14
N THR A 84 9.66 -19.12 10.59
CA THR A 84 9.90 -20.49 10.16
C THR A 84 9.95 -20.58 8.64
N VAL A 85 10.88 -21.36 8.11
CA VAL A 85 11.10 -21.52 6.67
C VAL A 85 10.81 -22.95 6.24
N TYR A 86 10.11 -23.08 5.12
CA TYR A 86 9.80 -24.36 4.49
C TYR A 86 10.29 -24.33 3.03
N LEU A 87 10.90 -25.43 2.57
CA LEU A 87 11.23 -25.69 1.17
C LEU A 87 10.60 -27.01 0.74
N ASN A 88 9.87 -27.01 -0.37
CA ASN A 88 9.10 -28.18 -0.83
C ASN A 88 8.21 -28.76 0.30
N ASP A 89 7.51 -27.85 1.02
CA ASP A 89 6.63 -28.14 2.16
C ASP A 89 7.31 -28.84 3.37
N LYS A 90 8.64 -28.91 3.40
CA LYS A 90 9.41 -29.42 4.53
C LYS A 90 10.05 -28.28 5.28
N GLU A 91 9.90 -28.28 6.61
CA GLU A 91 10.60 -27.32 7.46
C GLU A 91 12.12 -27.50 7.34
N VAL A 92 12.82 -26.40 7.21
CA VAL A 92 14.28 -26.36 7.12
C VAL A 92 14.85 -25.45 8.21
N SER A 93 16.17 -25.58 8.44
CA SER A 93 16.86 -24.66 9.36
C SER A 93 16.62 -23.19 8.98
N PHE A 94 16.66 -22.31 9.96
CA PHE A 94 16.45 -20.87 9.78
C PHE A 94 17.34 -20.35 8.64
N ASN A 95 16.73 -19.66 7.69
CA ASN A 95 17.41 -19.08 6.54
C ASN A 95 17.15 -17.56 6.47
N ASP A 96 18.12 -16.80 6.97
CA ASP A 96 18.05 -15.34 7.04
C ASP A 96 17.75 -14.67 5.68
N ASN A 97 18.32 -15.19 4.59
CA ASN A 97 18.10 -14.64 3.24
C ASN A 97 16.65 -14.82 2.78
N LEU A 98 16.05 -15.99 3.03
CA LEU A 98 14.65 -16.24 2.67
C LEU A 98 13.71 -15.41 3.56
N VAL A 99 13.98 -15.31 4.86
CA VAL A 99 13.20 -14.48 5.79
C VAL A 99 13.25 -12.99 5.41
N LYS A 100 14.43 -12.45 5.14
CA LYS A 100 14.60 -11.06 4.66
C LYS A 100 13.93 -10.83 3.29
N ARG A 101 13.95 -11.82 2.41
CA ARG A 101 13.22 -11.76 1.13
C ARG A 101 11.72 -11.73 1.35
N ALA A 102 11.20 -12.58 2.23
CA ALA A 102 9.79 -12.62 2.60
C ALA A 102 9.33 -11.26 3.17
N LEU A 103 10.13 -10.65 4.06
CA LEU A 103 9.85 -9.33 4.60
C LEU A 103 9.78 -8.25 3.50
N ARG A 104 10.74 -8.23 2.58
CA ARG A 104 10.70 -7.29 1.45
C ARG A 104 9.48 -7.49 0.56
N PHE A 105 9.11 -8.74 0.30
CA PHE A 105 7.89 -9.07 -0.45
C PHE A 105 6.66 -8.58 0.28
N PHE A 106 6.53 -8.90 1.57
CA PHE A 106 5.38 -8.46 2.36
C PHE A 106 5.25 -6.93 2.39
N ASN A 107 6.32 -6.21 2.69
CA ASN A 107 6.31 -4.75 2.75
C ASN A 107 5.89 -4.11 1.41
N ASN A 108 6.45 -4.61 0.30
CA ASN A 108 6.11 -4.09 -1.02
C ASN A 108 4.69 -4.47 -1.45
N ASP A 109 4.33 -5.74 -1.32
CA ASP A 109 3.11 -6.27 -1.91
C ASP A 109 1.87 -5.90 -1.09
N SER A 110 1.98 -5.86 0.24
CA SER A 110 0.89 -5.39 1.10
C SER A 110 0.60 -3.90 0.90
N PHE A 111 1.61 -3.09 0.56
CA PHE A 111 1.41 -1.67 0.29
C PHE A 111 0.44 -1.45 -0.88
N TRP A 112 0.51 -2.26 -1.93
CA TRP A 112 -0.43 -2.24 -3.05
C TRP A 112 -1.87 -2.61 -2.67
N LEU A 113 -2.07 -3.15 -1.49
CA LEU A 113 -3.39 -3.52 -0.99
C LEU A 113 -3.90 -2.54 0.07
N VAL A 114 -3.05 -2.15 1.02
CA VAL A 114 -3.49 -1.46 2.24
C VAL A 114 -2.98 -0.02 2.37
N ALA A 115 -2.24 0.52 1.40
CA ALA A 115 -1.74 1.89 1.46
C ALA A 115 -2.84 2.94 1.71
N PRO A 116 -4.08 2.81 1.18
CA PRO A 116 -5.18 3.73 1.48
C PRO A 116 -5.57 3.78 2.96
N HIS A 117 -5.23 2.74 3.73
CA HIS A 117 -5.49 2.67 5.17
C HIS A 117 -4.34 3.21 6.02
N LYS A 118 -3.17 3.50 5.42
CA LYS A 118 -1.94 3.91 6.11
C LYS A 118 -1.67 5.40 5.93
N LEU A 119 -2.54 6.24 6.49
CA LEU A 119 -2.46 7.69 6.31
C LEU A 119 -2.05 8.47 7.56
N PHE A 120 -2.14 7.85 8.76
CA PHE A 120 -1.91 8.51 10.04
C PHE A 120 -0.87 7.82 10.94
N GLU A 121 -0.12 6.87 10.40
CA GLU A 121 0.96 6.23 11.14
C GLU A 121 2.10 7.24 11.43
N PRO A 122 2.92 7.04 12.47
CA PRO A 122 4.06 7.91 12.77
C PRO A 122 5.00 8.05 11.56
N GLY A 123 5.45 9.30 11.31
CA GLY A 123 6.34 9.60 10.17
C GLY A 123 5.63 9.79 8.84
N ILE A 124 4.30 9.88 8.83
CA ILE A 124 3.51 10.18 7.62
C ILE A 124 3.08 11.64 7.64
N TYR A 125 3.41 12.35 6.56
CA TYR A 125 3.04 13.75 6.35
C TYR A 125 2.03 13.86 5.23
N ARG A 126 1.01 14.70 5.42
CA ARG A 126 -0.08 14.92 4.48
C ARG A 126 -0.12 16.38 4.05
N SER A 127 -0.39 16.61 2.78
CA SER A 127 -0.64 17.95 2.24
C SER A 127 -1.62 17.87 1.07
N ILE A 128 -2.24 18.99 0.73
CA ILE A 128 -3.08 19.07 -0.46
C ILE A 128 -2.23 19.56 -1.63
N ARG A 129 -2.51 19.02 -2.80
CA ARG A 129 -2.03 19.48 -4.10
C ARG A 129 -3.22 19.74 -4.99
N MET A 130 -3.08 20.70 -5.88
CA MET A 130 -4.10 20.96 -6.90
C MET A 130 -3.70 20.27 -8.21
N ILE A 131 -4.61 19.47 -8.77
CA ILE A 131 -4.48 18.85 -10.10
C ILE A 131 -5.72 19.27 -10.88
N ASP A 132 -5.52 20.04 -11.96
CA ASP A 132 -6.59 20.53 -12.84
C ASP A 132 -7.76 21.15 -12.05
N GLY A 133 -7.45 21.95 -11.02
CA GLY A 133 -8.42 22.64 -10.19
C GLY A 133 -9.09 21.77 -9.13
N LYS A 134 -8.72 20.49 -8.99
CA LYS A 134 -9.24 19.57 -7.95
C LYS A 134 -8.19 19.29 -6.88
N GLU A 135 -8.64 19.12 -5.65
CA GLU A 135 -7.77 18.73 -4.54
C GLU A 135 -7.36 17.26 -4.67
N ALA A 136 -6.06 17.00 -4.48
CA ALA A 136 -5.48 15.68 -4.38
C ALA A 136 -4.68 15.55 -3.07
N LEU A 137 -4.72 14.38 -2.44
CA LEU A 137 -4.04 14.13 -1.17
C LEU A 137 -2.61 13.67 -1.42
N HIS A 138 -1.63 14.50 -1.08
CA HIS A 138 -0.23 14.12 -1.09
C HIS A 138 0.18 13.53 0.25
N VAL A 139 0.69 12.30 0.23
CA VAL A 139 1.13 11.54 1.41
C VAL A 139 2.61 11.19 1.26
N LYS A 140 3.44 11.62 2.21
CA LYS A 140 4.88 11.34 2.27
C LYS A 140 5.19 10.43 3.44
N TYR A 141 5.88 9.34 3.18
CA TYR A 141 6.34 8.36 4.17
C TYR A 141 7.81 8.65 4.51
N SER A 142 8.08 9.28 5.64
CA SER A 142 9.46 9.65 6.05
C SER A 142 10.17 8.53 6.80
N THR A 143 9.42 7.60 7.38
CA THR A 143 9.93 6.46 8.17
C THR A 143 9.17 5.18 7.83
N GLY A 144 9.75 4.04 8.17
CA GLY A 144 9.14 2.72 7.97
C GLY A 144 9.26 2.18 6.55
N GLY A 145 8.83 0.92 6.36
CA GLY A 145 8.88 0.22 5.08
C GLY A 145 10.31 0.00 4.56
N THR A 146 10.43 -0.23 3.25
CA THR A 146 11.72 -0.47 2.57
C THR A 146 12.27 0.76 1.85
N THR A 147 11.49 1.82 1.69
CA THR A 147 11.82 3.02 0.91
C THR A 147 11.37 4.30 1.61
N PRO A 148 11.98 4.67 2.77
CA PRO A 148 11.70 5.93 3.42
C PRO A 148 11.99 7.11 2.49
N GLY A 149 11.11 8.12 2.50
CA GLY A 149 11.17 9.31 1.65
C GLY A 149 10.25 9.26 0.42
N ASP A 150 9.70 8.09 0.08
CA ASP A 150 8.73 7.98 -1.01
C ASP A 150 7.44 8.75 -0.68
N SER A 151 6.78 9.27 -1.70
CA SER A 151 5.50 9.93 -1.55
C SER A 151 4.54 9.58 -2.69
N TYR A 152 3.26 9.74 -2.40
CA TYR A 152 2.17 9.37 -3.28
C TYR A 152 1.13 10.48 -3.30
N LEU A 153 0.69 10.85 -4.50
CA LEU A 153 -0.35 11.83 -4.70
C LEU A 153 -1.63 11.08 -5.09
N TRP A 154 -2.56 10.97 -4.15
CA TRP A 154 -3.83 10.28 -4.32
C TRP A 154 -4.85 11.14 -5.03
N ILE A 155 -5.43 10.60 -6.09
CA ILE A 155 -6.54 11.18 -6.84
C ILE A 155 -7.79 10.43 -6.43
N LEU A 156 -8.80 11.18 -5.97
CA LEU A 156 -10.03 10.64 -5.40
C LEU A 156 -11.21 10.99 -6.32
N ASP A 157 -12.23 10.12 -6.33
CA ASP A 157 -13.52 10.44 -6.96
C ASP A 157 -14.37 11.38 -6.08
N GLU A 158 -15.61 11.65 -6.50
CA GLU A 158 -16.55 12.50 -5.76
C GLU A 158 -16.98 11.91 -4.42
N ASN A 159 -16.81 10.60 -4.21
CA ASN A 159 -17.06 9.89 -2.95
C ASN A 159 -15.80 9.70 -2.10
N TYR A 160 -14.71 10.34 -2.47
CA TYR A 160 -13.38 10.23 -1.84
C TYR A 160 -12.73 8.84 -1.96
N LEU A 161 -13.24 7.95 -2.83
CA LEU A 161 -12.59 6.67 -3.10
C LEU A 161 -11.36 6.87 -3.99
N PRO A 162 -10.19 6.29 -3.67
CA PRO A 162 -9.02 6.40 -4.53
C PRO A 162 -9.25 5.76 -5.89
N THR A 163 -8.99 6.51 -6.96
CA THR A 163 -9.03 6.02 -8.34
C THR A 163 -7.63 5.80 -8.91
N ASN A 164 -6.71 6.67 -8.51
CA ASN A 164 -5.31 6.64 -8.96
C ASN A 164 -4.40 7.17 -7.87
N TYR A 165 -3.11 6.87 -8.00
CA TYR A 165 -2.07 7.68 -7.39
C TYR A 165 -0.92 7.96 -8.37
N GLN A 166 -0.16 9.00 -8.08
CA GLN A 166 1.14 9.26 -8.72
C GLN A 166 2.25 8.98 -7.71
N MET A 167 3.21 8.14 -8.09
CA MET A 167 4.34 7.75 -7.25
C MET A 167 5.54 8.66 -7.46
N TYR A 168 6.14 9.10 -6.37
CA TYR A 168 7.40 9.86 -6.33
C TYR A 168 8.41 9.04 -5.51
N LEU A 169 9.21 8.23 -6.21
CA LEU A 169 10.10 7.25 -5.58
C LEU A 169 11.53 7.81 -5.52
N GLN A 170 12.02 8.11 -4.32
CA GLN A 170 13.31 8.73 -4.06
C GLN A 170 14.49 7.94 -4.68
N LYS A 171 14.55 6.64 -4.43
CA LYS A 171 15.64 5.78 -4.92
C LYS A 171 15.66 5.60 -6.44
N MET A 172 14.51 5.72 -7.09
CA MET A 172 14.40 5.46 -8.53
C MET A 172 14.50 6.74 -9.35
N LYS A 173 14.60 7.91 -8.71
CA LYS A 173 14.52 9.23 -9.37
C LYS A 173 13.34 9.35 -10.33
N LYS A 174 12.30 8.55 -10.12
CA LYS A 174 11.08 8.54 -10.92
C LYS A 174 10.07 9.44 -10.27
N THR A 175 9.59 10.40 -11.03
CA THR A 175 8.58 11.35 -10.60
C THR A 175 7.30 11.13 -11.37
N GLY A 176 6.16 11.02 -10.65
CA GLY A 176 4.84 11.08 -11.24
C GLY A 176 4.41 9.85 -12.04
N THR A 177 4.91 8.66 -11.75
CA THR A 177 4.35 7.44 -12.36
C THR A 177 2.93 7.24 -11.87
N SER A 178 1.96 7.35 -12.78
CA SER A 178 0.54 7.15 -12.48
C SER A 178 0.16 5.67 -12.52
N VAL A 179 -0.64 5.25 -11.55
CA VAL A 179 -1.16 3.89 -11.43
C VAL A 179 -2.60 3.95 -10.92
N SER A 180 -3.49 3.21 -11.54
CA SER A 180 -4.90 3.12 -11.11
C SER A 180 -5.08 2.27 -9.84
N TRP A 181 -6.21 2.48 -9.18
CA TRP A 181 -6.69 1.68 -8.04
C TRP A 181 -8.11 1.26 -8.36
N GLU A 182 -8.30 0.00 -8.74
CA GLU A 182 -9.52 -0.48 -9.37
C GLU A 182 -10.04 -1.76 -8.71
N ASP A 183 -11.26 -2.12 -9.08
CA ASP A 183 -11.95 -3.35 -8.65
C ASP A 183 -12.00 -3.48 -7.12
N TRP A 184 -12.45 -2.41 -6.48
CA TRP A 184 -12.66 -2.36 -5.04
C TRP A 184 -13.66 -3.41 -4.60
N THR A 185 -13.22 -4.33 -3.76
CA THR A 185 -14.02 -5.44 -3.24
C THR A 185 -14.40 -5.18 -1.80
N LEU A 186 -15.70 -5.24 -1.53
CA LEU A 186 -16.20 -5.30 -0.15
C LEU A 186 -15.95 -6.71 0.39
N THR A 187 -15.09 -6.81 1.38
CA THR A 187 -14.74 -8.09 2.00
C THR A 187 -15.77 -8.53 3.03
N GLU A 188 -15.69 -9.79 3.48
CA GLU A 188 -16.59 -10.33 4.53
C GLU A 188 -16.52 -9.50 5.82
N SER A 189 -15.36 -9.04 6.23
CA SER A 189 -15.19 -8.16 7.39
C SER A 189 -15.68 -6.71 7.19
N GLY A 190 -16.16 -6.38 5.98
CA GLY A 190 -16.74 -5.07 5.64
C GLY A 190 -15.74 -4.01 5.20
N THR A 191 -14.44 -4.30 5.12
CA THR A 191 -13.46 -3.36 4.54
C THR A 191 -13.46 -3.40 3.01
N LEU A 192 -13.10 -2.28 2.36
CA LEU A 192 -12.85 -2.23 0.93
C LEU A 192 -11.36 -2.40 0.64
N LEU A 193 -11.03 -3.34 -0.25
CA LEU A 193 -9.67 -3.59 -0.71
C LEU A 193 -9.64 -3.66 -2.25
N PRO A 194 -8.60 -3.10 -2.92
CA PRO A 194 -8.49 -3.10 -4.37
C PRO A 194 -7.97 -4.44 -4.88
N LYS A 195 -8.34 -4.80 -6.12
CA LYS A 195 -7.84 -6.02 -6.79
C LYS A 195 -6.86 -5.74 -7.90
N ASN A 196 -6.98 -4.61 -8.57
CA ASN A 196 -6.17 -4.31 -9.75
C ASN A 196 -5.53 -2.92 -9.69
N HIS A 197 -4.32 -2.84 -10.25
CA HIS A 197 -3.60 -1.60 -10.46
C HIS A 197 -3.01 -1.60 -11.86
N ILE A 198 -3.33 -0.57 -12.64
CA ILE A 198 -2.91 -0.47 -14.03
C ILE A 198 -1.99 0.74 -14.21
N TYR A 199 -0.78 0.49 -14.68
CA TYR A 199 0.15 1.54 -15.07
C TYR A 199 -0.27 2.15 -16.41
N LEU A 200 0.11 3.39 -16.67
CA LEU A 200 -0.11 4.02 -18.01
C LEU A 200 0.51 3.20 -19.14
N SER A 201 1.54 2.41 -18.86
CA SER A 201 2.15 1.49 -19.84
C SER A 201 1.29 0.25 -20.15
N GLY A 202 0.11 0.12 -19.54
CA GLY A 202 -0.74 -1.07 -19.64
C GLY A 202 -0.30 -2.24 -18.75
N LYS A 203 0.79 -2.11 -18.00
CA LYS A 203 1.22 -3.15 -17.05
C LYS A 203 0.24 -3.26 -15.89
N ILE A 204 -0.21 -4.47 -15.59
CA ILE A 204 -1.16 -4.76 -14.53
C ILE A 204 -0.48 -5.38 -13.33
N ILE A 205 -0.84 -4.93 -12.12
CA ILE A 205 -0.62 -5.63 -10.86
C ILE A 205 -1.99 -6.14 -10.40
N ASN A 206 -2.16 -7.44 -10.44
CA ASN A 206 -3.36 -8.11 -9.95
C ASN A 206 -3.08 -8.69 -8.55
N MET A 207 -4.02 -8.45 -7.61
CA MET A 207 -3.93 -8.90 -6.22
C MET A 207 -4.66 -10.24 -5.98
N GLY A 208 -5.14 -10.88 -7.05
CA GLY A 208 -5.85 -12.16 -7.00
C GLY A 208 -7.21 -12.08 -6.31
N GLU A 209 -7.60 -13.17 -5.69
CA GLU A 209 -8.77 -13.19 -4.82
C GLU A 209 -8.41 -12.55 -3.48
N VAL A 210 -8.93 -11.33 -3.26
CA VAL A 210 -8.70 -10.58 -2.03
C VAL A 210 -9.79 -10.92 -1.02
N LYS A 211 -9.40 -11.35 0.18
CA LYS A 211 -10.30 -11.67 1.29
C LYS A 211 -9.94 -10.88 2.54
N GLY A 212 -10.94 -10.46 3.30
CA GLY A 212 -10.79 -9.89 4.64
C GLY A 212 -11.87 -10.49 5.54
N TYR A 213 -11.48 -11.11 6.68
CA TYR A 213 -12.39 -11.84 7.56
C TYR A 213 -11.88 -11.89 9.00
N ASN A 214 -12.72 -12.42 9.93
CA ASN A 214 -12.41 -12.56 11.37
C ASN A 214 -12.40 -14.01 11.83
#